data_db2c8d338dec6d55345067d440141fa2
#
_entry.id   db2c8d338dec6d55345067d440141fa2
#
_cell.length_a   1.000
_cell.length_b   1.000
_cell.length_c   1.000
_cell.angle_alpha   90.00
_cell.angle_beta   90.00
_cell.angle_gamma   90.00
#
_symmetry.space_group_name_H-M   'P 1'
#
loop_
_entity.id
_entity.type
_entity.pdbx_description
1 polymer ?
#
loop_
_entity_poly.entity_id
_entity_poly.type
_entity_poly.pdbx_seq_one_letter_code
_entity_poly.pdbx_strand_id
1 'polypeptide(L)'
;MTHRDVFVVSTARTAIGTFGGSLKDVPNTQLATTAVKAAIARSGLAPDAVGHVVMGNVIPTDTKDAYLSRVAAIDAGCPIETPAFNVNRLCGSGLQAIISAAQAIGYGDCDVAVGGGSESMSRGPYFDTAARYGARMGDAKSIDYMLGILHDPWQKMHMGITAENVAERYKISREMQDQLACESQRRAAAAIAAGYFKDQIVPVEIATRKGTVLFQEDEHVRAATT
;
A
#
# COMPACT_ATOMS: atom_id res chain seq x y z
N MET A 1 -30.14 -1.95 -16.13
CA MET A 1 -29.35 -0.99 -15.32
C MET A 1 -28.50 -0.20 -16.29
N THR A 2 -28.68 1.10 -16.37
CA THR A 2 -27.79 1.98 -17.16
C THR A 2 -26.44 1.99 -16.47
N HIS A 3 -25.40 1.54 -17.17
CA HIS A 3 -24.02 1.58 -16.67
C HIS A 3 -23.62 3.06 -16.55
N ARG A 4 -23.20 3.49 -15.36
CA ARG A 4 -22.68 4.84 -15.15
C ARG A 4 -21.21 4.89 -15.57
N ASP A 5 -20.81 5.95 -16.25
CA ASP A 5 -19.41 6.22 -16.49
C ASP A 5 -18.73 6.64 -15.19
N VAL A 6 -17.53 6.13 -14.95
CA VAL A 6 -16.73 6.42 -13.74
C VAL A 6 -15.43 7.09 -14.16
N PHE A 7 -15.14 8.23 -13.55
CA PHE A 7 -13.97 9.04 -13.85
C PHE A 7 -13.03 9.12 -12.64
N VAL A 8 -11.72 9.10 -12.87
CA VAL A 8 -10.73 9.42 -11.85
C VAL A 8 -10.54 10.93 -11.84
N VAL A 9 -10.90 11.59 -10.75
CA VAL A 9 -10.88 13.05 -10.64
C VAL A 9 -9.64 13.57 -9.90
N SER A 10 -8.99 12.73 -9.09
CA SER A 10 -7.75 13.09 -8.38
C SER A 10 -6.95 11.85 -8.01
N THR A 11 -5.67 12.05 -7.76
CA THR A 11 -4.77 11.03 -7.26
C THR A 11 -3.79 11.61 -6.23
N ALA A 12 -3.36 10.77 -5.28
CA ALA A 12 -2.30 11.11 -4.34
C ALA A 12 -1.59 9.85 -3.88
N ARG A 13 -0.30 9.95 -3.59
CA ARG A 13 0.48 8.91 -2.93
C ARG A 13 1.47 9.50 -1.94
N THR A 14 1.87 8.75 -0.95
CA THR A 14 3.07 9.05 -0.19
C THR A 14 4.32 8.67 -1.00
N ALA A 15 5.49 9.17 -0.60
CA ALA A 15 6.73 8.58 -1.07
C ALA A 15 6.87 7.15 -0.55
N ILE A 16 7.62 6.31 -1.24
CA ILE A 16 7.82 4.89 -0.93
C ILE A 16 9.07 4.74 -0.06
N GLY A 17 8.88 4.25 1.17
CA GLY A 17 9.98 3.92 2.08
C GLY A 17 10.59 2.55 1.78
N THR A 18 11.85 2.36 2.19
CA THR A 18 12.50 1.05 2.18
C THR A 18 12.08 0.22 3.40
N PHE A 19 12.27 -1.10 3.31
CA PHE A 19 12.08 -1.97 4.47
C PHE A 19 13.05 -1.58 5.60
N GLY A 20 12.50 -1.30 6.79
CA GLY A 20 13.27 -0.80 7.93
C GLY A 20 13.77 0.65 7.79
N GLY A 21 13.34 1.38 6.73
CA GLY A 21 13.73 2.76 6.45
C GLY A 21 12.93 3.82 7.22
N SER A 22 12.82 5.00 6.63
CA SER A 22 12.27 6.20 7.30
C SER A 22 10.84 6.04 7.78
N LEU A 23 10.02 5.25 7.09
CA LEU A 23 8.60 5.02 7.43
C LEU A 23 8.36 3.84 8.38
N LYS A 24 9.40 3.15 8.87
CA LYS A 24 9.27 1.92 9.67
C LYS A 24 8.40 2.05 10.92
N ASP A 25 8.40 3.22 11.54
CA ASP A 25 7.65 3.50 12.78
C ASP A 25 6.32 4.23 12.53
N VAL A 26 6.02 4.58 11.27
CA VAL A 26 4.78 5.27 10.91
C VAL A 26 3.63 4.26 10.82
N PRO A 27 2.51 4.47 11.55
CA PRO A 27 1.35 3.60 11.48
C PRO A 27 0.77 3.53 10.06
N ASN A 28 0.34 2.34 9.64
CA ASN A 28 -0.25 2.14 8.32
C ASN A 28 -1.51 3.00 8.11
N THR A 29 -2.33 3.15 9.15
CA THR A 29 -3.50 4.03 9.13
C THR A 29 -3.13 5.50 8.89
N GLN A 30 -1.99 5.99 9.41
CA GLN A 30 -1.52 7.35 9.15
C GLN A 30 -1.12 7.54 7.67
N LEU A 31 -0.43 6.56 7.07
CA LEU A 31 -0.09 6.58 5.64
C LEU A 31 -1.36 6.61 4.77
N ALA A 32 -2.32 5.75 5.08
CA ALA A 32 -3.61 5.71 4.40
C ALA A 32 -4.36 7.05 4.51
N THR A 33 -4.49 7.59 5.72
CA THR A 33 -5.16 8.87 5.97
C THR A 33 -4.51 10.01 5.21
N THR A 34 -3.17 10.07 5.19
CA THR A 34 -2.41 11.11 4.47
C THR A 34 -2.75 11.10 2.98
N ALA A 35 -2.76 9.92 2.35
CA ALA A 35 -3.08 9.79 0.93
C ALA A 35 -4.56 10.10 0.64
N VAL A 36 -5.49 9.56 1.44
CA VAL A 36 -6.94 9.78 1.26
C VAL A 36 -7.29 11.25 1.42
N LYS A 37 -6.81 11.89 2.49
CA LYS A 37 -7.03 13.33 2.74
C LYS A 37 -6.54 14.21 1.60
N ALA A 38 -5.36 13.89 1.08
CA ALA A 38 -4.80 14.65 -0.04
C ALA A 38 -5.56 14.39 -1.35
N ALA A 39 -5.99 13.16 -1.62
CA ALA A 39 -6.80 12.86 -2.79
C ALA A 39 -8.14 13.61 -2.76
N ILE A 40 -8.82 13.63 -1.62
CA ILE A 40 -10.06 14.41 -1.44
C ILE A 40 -9.79 15.91 -1.66
N ALA A 41 -8.77 16.47 -1.01
CA ALA A 41 -8.46 17.89 -1.16
C ALA A 41 -8.14 18.27 -2.62
N ARG A 42 -7.40 17.42 -3.34
CA ARG A 42 -7.03 17.64 -4.76
C ARG A 42 -8.21 17.50 -5.72
N SER A 43 -9.25 16.76 -5.35
CA SER A 43 -10.45 16.64 -6.18
C SER A 43 -11.29 17.91 -6.23
N GLY A 44 -11.07 18.85 -5.30
CA GLY A 44 -11.91 20.03 -5.13
C GLY A 44 -13.28 19.74 -4.51
N LEU A 45 -13.55 18.49 -4.12
CA LEU A 45 -14.78 18.09 -3.44
C LEU A 45 -14.61 18.20 -1.92
N ALA A 46 -15.70 18.47 -1.23
CA ALA A 46 -15.73 18.40 0.23
C ALA A 46 -15.73 16.94 0.71
N PRO A 47 -15.15 16.62 1.88
CA PRO A 47 -15.10 15.27 2.40
C PRO A 47 -16.49 14.61 2.58
N ASP A 48 -17.54 15.41 2.80
CA ASP A 48 -18.92 14.94 2.94
C ASP A 48 -19.55 14.45 1.62
N ALA A 49 -18.95 14.79 0.47
CA ALA A 49 -19.34 14.23 -0.80
C ALA A 49 -18.91 12.76 -0.99
N VAL A 50 -17.96 12.27 -0.18
CA VAL A 50 -17.45 10.90 -0.30
C VAL A 50 -18.44 9.90 0.28
N GLY A 51 -19.11 9.15 -0.59
CA GLY A 51 -20.10 8.14 -0.22
C GLY A 51 -19.53 6.74 0.01
N HIS A 52 -18.27 6.46 -0.32
CA HIS A 52 -17.63 5.15 -0.06
C HIS A 52 -16.11 5.24 -0.04
N VAL A 53 -15.46 4.45 0.84
CA VAL A 53 -13.99 4.34 0.90
C VAL A 53 -13.57 2.87 0.90
N VAL A 54 -12.72 2.48 -0.04
CA VAL A 54 -12.16 1.13 -0.15
C VAL A 54 -10.64 1.20 -0.15
N MET A 55 -9.99 0.49 0.78
CA MET A 55 -8.53 0.44 0.85
C MET A 55 -8.03 -1.00 0.81
N GLY A 56 -7.00 -1.22 -0.01
CA GLY A 56 -6.24 -2.45 -0.03
C GLY A 56 -5.26 -2.51 1.12
N ASN A 57 -5.25 -3.65 1.84
CA ASN A 57 -4.24 -3.97 2.84
C ASN A 57 -4.09 -5.48 2.94
N VAL A 58 -2.85 -5.96 2.94
CA VAL A 58 -2.53 -7.39 3.00
C VAL A 58 -2.01 -7.79 4.37
N ILE A 59 -1.13 -6.95 4.94
CA ILE A 59 -0.43 -7.20 6.20
C ILE A 59 -0.92 -6.21 7.25
N PRO A 60 -1.93 -6.56 8.05
CA PRO A 60 -2.30 -5.73 9.19
C PRO A 60 -1.14 -5.72 10.21
N THR A 61 -0.74 -4.54 10.62
CA THR A 61 0.41 -4.31 11.50
C THR A 61 0.02 -3.84 12.90
N ASP A 62 -1.25 -3.51 13.06
CA ASP A 62 -1.87 -3.05 14.28
C ASP A 62 -3.36 -3.46 14.29
N THR A 63 -3.99 -3.47 15.44
CA THR A 63 -5.42 -3.76 15.57
C THR A 63 -6.31 -2.77 14.82
N LYS A 64 -5.87 -1.52 14.67
CA LYS A 64 -6.56 -0.51 13.86
C LYS A 64 -6.55 -0.80 12.37
N ASP A 65 -5.58 -1.58 11.87
CA ASP A 65 -5.50 -1.91 10.44
C ASP A 65 -6.67 -2.82 9.99
N ALA A 66 -7.32 -3.53 10.92
CA ALA A 66 -8.59 -4.20 10.64
C ALA A 66 -9.69 -3.23 10.15
N TYR A 67 -9.55 -1.97 10.50
CA TYR A 67 -10.45 -0.87 10.14
C TYR A 67 -9.78 0.17 9.24
N LEU A 68 -8.72 -0.19 8.51
CA LEU A 68 -7.87 0.75 7.76
C LEU A 68 -8.68 1.75 6.93
N SER A 69 -9.61 1.26 6.11
CA SER A 69 -10.46 2.11 5.26
C SER A 69 -11.34 3.04 6.09
N ARG A 70 -11.90 2.51 7.18
CA ARG A 70 -12.77 3.28 8.06
C ARG A 70 -12.00 4.37 8.80
N VAL A 71 -10.84 4.03 9.35
CA VAL A 71 -9.95 5.00 10.03
C VAL A 71 -9.53 6.09 9.03
N ALA A 72 -9.07 5.71 7.84
CA ALA A 72 -8.67 6.65 6.81
C ALA A 72 -9.81 7.59 6.38
N ALA A 73 -11.04 7.07 6.25
CA ALA A 73 -12.22 7.86 5.91
C ALA A 73 -12.51 8.92 6.98
N ILE A 74 -12.63 8.51 8.24
CA ILE A 74 -12.98 9.41 9.35
C ILE A 74 -11.88 10.44 9.60
N ASP A 75 -10.63 10.00 9.65
CA ASP A 75 -9.49 10.89 9.89
C ASP A 75 -9.23 11.85 8.71
N ALA A 76 -9.72 11.51 7.51
CA ALA A 76 -9.73 12.41 6.36
C ALA A 76 -10.90 13.39 6.34
N GLY A 77 -11.84 13.28 7.27
CA GLY A 77 -12.98 14.19 7.44
C GLY A 77 -14.27 13.73 6.76
N CYS A 78 -14.34 12.49 6.28
CA CYS A 78 -15.60 11.95 5.74
C CYS A 78 -16.64 11.80 6.85
N PRO A 79 -17.96 11.87 6.52
CA PRO A 79 -19.04 11.64 7.47
C PRO A 79 -18.95 10.28 8.18
N ILE A 80 -19.52 10.22 9.38
CA ILE A 80 -19.58 8.96 10.14
C ILE A 80 -20.44 7.91 9.44
N GLU A 81 -21.35 8.33 8.59
CA GLU A 81 -22.23 7.49 7.78
C GLU A 81 -21.53 6.87 6.57
N THR A 82 -20.39 7.42 6.13
CA THR A 82 -19.65 6.93 4.95
C THR A 82 -19.23 5.48 5.15
N PRO A 83 -19.75 4.51 4.38
CA PRO A 83 -19.33 3.13 4.47
C PRO A 83 -17.89 2.94 3.99
N ALA A 84 -17.19 2.00 4.59
CA ALA A 84 -15.82 1.69 4.23
C ALA A 84 -15.49 0.22 4.49
N PHE A 85 -14.69 -0.40 3.62
CA PHE A 85 -14.17 -1.75 3.84
C PHE A 85 -12.76 -1.94 3.32
N ASN A 86 -12.03 -2.86 3.94
CA ASN A 86 -10.71 -3.28 3.46
C ASN A 86 -10.86 -4.42 2.46
N VAL A 87 -9.98 -4.46 1.45
CA VAL A 87 -9.90 -5.57 0.52
C VAL A 87 -8.48 -6.15 0.52
N ASN A 88 -8.40 -7.47 0.50
CA ASN A 88 -7.16 -8.21 0.34
C ASN A 88 -7.24 -9.09 -0.92
N ARG A 89 -6.45 -8.75 -1.93
CA ARG A 89 -6.18 -9.52 -3.13
C ARG A 89 -4.67 -9.59 -3.37
N LEU A 90 -3.91 -9.78 -2.28
CA LEU A 90 -2.45 -9.77 -2.27
C LEU A 90 -1.90 -8.51 -2.99
N CYS A 91 -0.88 -8.65 -3.82
CA CYS A 91 -0.24 -7.53 -4.53
C CYS A 91 -1.21 -6.71 -5.40
N GLY A 92 -2.37 -7.25 -5.75
CA GLY A 92 -3.44 -6.56 -6.51
C GLY A 92 -4.46 -5.80 -5.65
N SER A 93 -4.29 -5.72 -4.33
CA SER A 93 -5.29 -5.15 -3.41
C SER A 93 -5.62 -3.68 -3.70
N GLY A 94 -4.62 -2.86 -3.97
CA GLY A 94 -4.82 -1.44 -4.28
C GLY A 94 -5.65 -1.26 -5.56
N LEU A 95 -5.33 -2.01 -6.62
CA LEU A 95 -6.12 -1.97 -7.85
C LEU A 95 -7.54 -2.53 -7.64
N GLN A 96 -7.68 -3.62 -6.86
CA GLN A 96 -9.00 -4.15 -6.52
C GLN A 96 -9.85 -3.13 -5.74
N ALA A 97 -9.24 -2.37 -4.84
CA ALA A 97 -9.93 -1.31 -4.10
C ALA A 97 -10.51 -0.25 -5.04
N ILE A 98 -9.73 0.18 -6.04
CA ILE A 98 -10.18 1.12 -7.08
C ILE A 98 -11.33 0.52 -7.89
N ILE A 99 -11.23 -0.74 -8.31
CA ILE A 99 -12.29 -1.43 -9.04
C ILE A 99 -13.56 -1.53 -8.18
N SER A 100 -13.43 -1.88 -6.90
CA SER A 100 -14.58 -1.99 -6.00
C SER A 100 -15.25 -0.63 -5.73
N ALA A 101 -14.47 0.44 -5.60
CA ALA A 101 -14.99 1.81 -5.51
C ALA A 101 -15.74 2.21 -6.80
N ALA A 102 -15.18 1.90 -7.97
CA ALA A 102 -15.84 2.14 -9.25
C ALA A 102 -17.14 1.32 -9.41
N GLN A 103 -17.15 0.09 -8.92
CA GLN A 103 -18.37 -0.75 -8.91
C GLN A 103 -19.48 -0.14 -8.04
N ALA A 104 -19.15 0.38 -6.85
CA ALA A 104 -20.12 1.06 -5.97
C ALA A 104 -20.77 2.27 -6.70
N ILE A 105 -19.98 3.07 -7.41
CA ILE A 105 -20.50 4.16 -8.25
C ILE A 105 -21.37 3.61 -9.38
N GLY A 106 -20.88 2.59 -10.09
CA GLY A 106 -21.60 1.99 -11.23
C GLY A 106 -22.95 1.39 -10.86
N TYR A 107 -23.08 0.81 -9.67
CA TYR A 107 -24.35 0.30 -9.13
C TYR A 107 -25.24 1.39 -8.53
N GLY A 108 -24.73 2.60 -8.32
CA GLY A 108 -25.49 3.71 -7.77
C GLY A 108 -25.55 3.77 -6.25
N ASP A 109 -24.65 3.04 -5.57
CA ASP A 109 -24.53 3.08 -4.11
C ASP A 109 -24.02 4.45 -3.64
N CYS A 110 -23.21 5.12 -4.46
CA CYS A 110 -22.68 6.47 -4.23
C CYS A 110 -22.32 7.16 -5.55
N ASP A 111 -22.10 8.47 -5.53
CA ASP A 111 -21.65 9.25 -6.69
C ASP A 111 -20.13 9.51 -6.63
N VAL A 112 -19.54 9.51 -5.45
CA VAL A 112 -18.10 9.73 -5.20
C VAL A 112 -17.58 8.65 -4.29
N ALA A 113 -16.45 8.06 -4.66
CA ALA A 113 -15.77 7.06 -3.86
C ALA A 113 -14.26 7.25 -3.86
N VAL A 114 -13.59 6.78 -2.81
CA VAL A 114 -12.13 6.71 -2.73
C VAL A 114 -11.70 5.25 -2.79
N GLY A 115 -10.80 4.93 -3.72
CA GLY A 115 -10.17 3.62 -3.83
C GLY A 115 -8.65 3.75 -3.77
N GLY A 116 -7.98 2.94 -2.97
CA GLY A 116 -6.53 2.99 -2.83
C GLY A 116 -5.98 1.83 -2.01
N GLY A 117 -4.83 2.03 -1.38
CA GLY A 117 -4.23 1.03 -0.49
C GLY A 117 -3.11 1.62 0.34
N SER A 118 -2.77 0.93 1.42
CA SER A 118 -1.63 1.27 2.27
C SER A 118 -1.03 0.00 2.84
N GLU A 119 0.30 -0.08 2.86
CA GLU A 119 1.04 -1.25 3.34
C GLU A 119 2.31 -0.83 4.07
N SER A 120 2.58 -1.45 5.21
CA SER A 120 3.83 -1.27 5.94
C SER A 120 4.46 -2.62 6.25
N MET A 121 5.27 -3.13 5.33
CA MET A 121 5.96 -4.41 5.51
C MET A 121 6.96 -4.38 6.67
N SER A 122 7.55 -3.22 6.96
CA SER A 122 8.47 -3.02 8.09
C SER A 122 7.83 -3.30 9.45
N ARG A 123 6.51 -3.22 9.55
CA ARG A 123 5.72 -3.45 10.76
C ARG A 123 5.02 -4.81 10.76
N GLY A 124 5.32 -5.67 9.80
CA GLY A 124 4.71 -7.00 9.68
C GLY A 124 4.79 -7.79 10.99
N PRO A 125 3.66 -8.34 11.48
CA PRO A 125 3.62 -9.04 12.77
C PRO A 125 4.21 -10.45 12.67
N TYR A 126 4.47 -11.01 13.84
CA TYR A 126 4.72 -12.43 14.01
C TYR A 126 3.50 -13.10 14.65
N PHE A 127 3.11 -14.26 14.15
CA PHE A 127 2.08 -15.09 14.78
C PHE A 127 2.68 -16.01 15.81
N ASP A 128 2.18 -15.94 17.04
CA ASP A 128 2.41 -16.97 18.05
C ASP A 128 1.26 -17.99 17.99
N THR A 129 1.61 -19.23 17.65
CA THR A 129 0.61 -20.31 17.47
C THR A 129 0.10 -20.91 18.80
N ALA A 130 0.77 -20.62 19.91
CA ALA A 130 0.48 -21.18 21.22
C ALA A 130 -0.04 -20.17 22.23
N ALA A 131 0.20 -18.86 22.03
CA ALA A 131 -0.04 -17.83 23.05
C ALA A 131 -1.46 -17.85 23.64
N ARG A 132 -2.49 -18.09 22.84
CA ARG A 132 -3.90 -18.03 23.30
C ARG A 132 -4.25 -19.12 24.31
N TYR A 133 -3.72 -20.33 24.13
CA TYR A 133 -4.05 -21.49 24.97
C TYR A 133 -2.83 -22.05 25.71
N GLY A 134 -1.67 -21.47 25.52
CA GLY A 134 -0.38 -21.91 26.06
C GLY A 134 0.22 -23.11 25.32
N ALA A 135 1.52 -23.27 25.42
CA ALA A 135 2.24 -24.47 25.00
C ALA A 135 2.36 -25.39 26.21
N ARG A 136 1.55 -26.47 26.26
CA ARG A 136 1.56 -27.41 27.39
C ARG A 136 2.81 -28.29 27.41
N MET A 137 3.35 -28.62 26.25
CA MET A 137 4.54 -29.46 26.07
C MET A 137 5.15 -29.20 24.70
N GLY A 138 6.48 -29.10 24.65
CA GLY A 138 7.22 -28.79 23.42
C GLY A 138 7.40 -27.28 23.17
N ASP A 139 7.97 -26.96 22.02
CA ASP A 139 8.35 -25.60 21.66
C ASP A 139 7.15 -24.77 21.17
N ALA A 140 7.09 -23.50 21.57
CA ALA A 140 6.24 -22.51 20.91
C ALA A 140 6.97 -21.96 19.66
N LYS A 141 6.20 -21.67 18.59
CA LYS A 141 6.74 -21.13 17.35
C LYS A 141 6.19 -19.75 17.09
N SER A 142 7.09 -18.81 16.80
CA SER A 142 6.75 -17.50 16.27
C SER A 142 6.98 -17.52 14.75
N ILE A 143 5.93 -17.20 13.98
CA ILE A 143 5.94 -17.29 12.52
C ILE A 143 5.90 -15.89 11.95
N ASP A 144 6.89 -15.53 11.14
CA ASP A 144 6.92 -14.27 10.41
C ASP A 144 5.79 -14.22 9.38
N TYR A 145 4.81 -13.35 9.62
CA TYR A 145 3.65 -13.21 8.74
C TYR A 145 4.02 -12.60 7.38
N MET A 146 4.97 -11.66 7.36
CA MET A 146 5.44 -11.04 6.13
C MET A 146 6.09 -12.08 5.19
N LEU A 147 7.03 -12.88 5.72
CA LEU A 147 7.63 -13.96 4.94
C LEU A 147 6.62 -15.02 4.57
N GLY A 148 5.67 -15.34 5.46
CA GLY A 148 4.62 -16.31 5.20
C GLY A 148 3.75 -15.94 4.00
N ILE A 149 3.39 -14.67 3.86
CA ILE A 149 2.59 -14.17 2.73
C ILE A 149 3.36 -14.18 1.40
N LEU A 150 4.69 -14.04 1.45
CA LEU A 150 5.54 -14.09 0.26
C LEU A 150 5.81 -15.52 -0.23
N HIS A 151 5.26 -16.54 0.42
CA HIS A 151 5.34 -17.92 0.00
C HIS A 151 4.02 -18.40 -0.60
N ASP A 152 4.12 -19.17 -1.69
CA ASP A 152 2.98 -19.89 -2.25
C ASP A 152 2.42 -20.87 -1.20
N PRO A 153 1.09 -20.86 -0.94
CA PRO A 153 0.52 -21.67 0.14
C PRO A 153 0.52 -23.16 -0.14
N TRP A 154 0.59 -23.60 -1.41
CA TRP A 154 0.58 -25.00 -1.80
C TRP A 154 1.98 -25.59 -1.90
N GLN A 155 2.85 -24.97 -2.70
CA GLN A 155 4.21 -25.45 -2.95
C GLN A 155 5.23 -24.88 -1.95
N LYS A 156 4.81 -23.89 -1.14
CA LYS A 156 5.64 -23.22 -0.12
C LYS A 156 6.93 -22.62 -0.68
N MET A 157 6.90 -22.19 -1.93
CA MET A 157 8.00 -21.50 -2.59
C MET A 157 7.88 -19.99 -2.37
N HIS A 158 8.99 -19.35 -2.03
CA HIS A 158 9.06 -17.89 -2.00
C HIS A 158 8.85 -17.31 -3.41
N MET A 159 8.21 -16.14 -3.52
CA MET A 159 7.94 -15.48 -4.81
C MET A 159 9.20 -15.22 -5.64
N GLY A 160 10.38 -15.07 -5.00
CA GLY A 160 11.67 -15.01 -5.69
C GLY A 160 11.97 -16.28 -6.51
N ILE A 161 11.63 -17.47 -5.97
CA ILE A 161 11.80 -18.74 -6.70
C ILE A 161 10.84 -18.80 -7.90
N THR A 162 9.63 -18.29 -7.77
CA THR A 162 8.71 -18.22 -8.91
C THR A 162 9.23 -17.28 -10.00
N ALA A 163 9.92 -16.21 -9.64
CA ALA A 163 10.60 -15.34 -10.61
C ALA A 163 11.76 -16.05 -11.32
N GLU A 164 12.58 -16.85 -10.60
CA GLU A 164 13.61 -17.68 -11.21
C GLU A 164 13.01 -18.71 -12.19
N ASN A 165 11.89 -19.36 -11.81
CA ASN A 165 11.18 -20.28 -12.70
C ASN A 165 10.69 -19.59 -13.99
N VAL A 166 10.26 -18.35 -13.89
CA VAL A 166 9.88 -17.52 -15.06
C VAL A 166 11.10 -17.22 -15.93
N ALA A 167 12.21 -16.83 -15.31
CA ALA A 167 13.46 -16.55 -16.03
C ALA A 167 13.95 -17.79 -16.79
N GLU A 168 13.95 -18.95 -16.16
CA GLU A 168 14.31 -20.22 -16.80
C GLU A 168 13.37 -20.57 -17.96
N ARG A 169 12.05 -20.52 -17.73
CA ARG A 169 11.03 -20.86 -18.73
C ARG A 169 11.12 -19.99 -19.98
N TYR A 170 11.36 -18.71 -19.81
CA TYR A 170 11.41 -17.73 -20.92
C TYR A 170 12.83 -17.42 -21.36
N LYS A 171 13.84 -18.12 -20.82
CA LYS A 171 15.27 -17.97 -21.15
C LYS A 171 15.75 -16.51 -20.98
N ILE A 172 15.34 -15.87 -19.89
CA ILE A 172 15.77 -14.52 -19.55
C ILE A 172 17.13 -14.63 -18.87
N SER A 173 18.18 -14.12 -19.53
CA SER A 173 19.54 -14.19 -18.99
C SER A 173 19.74 -13.23 -17.81
N ARG A 174 20.82 -13.45 -17.05
CA ARG A 174 21.22 -12.57 -15.97
C ARG A 174 21.50 -11.16 -16.46
N GLU A 175 22.17 -11.04 -17.61
CA GLU A 175 22.51 -9.76 -18.24
C GLU A 175 21.25 -8.97 -18.62
N MET A 176 20.20 -9.64 -19.14
CA MET A 176 18.92 -9.00 -19.44
C MET A 176 18.26 -8.46 -18.16
N GLN A 177 18.32 -9.21 -17.07
CA GLN A 177 17.77 -8.80 -15.78
C GLN A 177 18.53 -7.58 -15.22
N ASP A 178 19.86 -7.61 -15.25
CA ASP A 178 20.70 -6.53 -14.77
C ASP A 178 20.55 -5.25 -15.62
N GLN A 179 20.45 -5.38 -16.94
CA GLN A 179 20.16 -4.27 -17.85
C GLN A 179 18.81 -3.60 -17.52
N LEU A 180 17.77 -4.40 -17.28
CA LEU A 180 16.46 -3.88 -16.87
C LEU A 180 16.55 -3.16 -15.52
N ALA A 181 17.26 -3.71 -14.55
CA ALA A 181 17.44 -3.12 -13.25
C ALA A 181 18.15 -1.76 -13.31
N CYS A 182 19.26 -1.68 -14.06
CA CYS A 182 19.99 -0.43 -14.26
C CYS A 182 19.13 0.62 -14.97
N GLU A 183 18.43 0.22 -16.04
CA GLU A 183 17.54 1.13 -16.77
C GLU A 183 16.37 1.62 -15.89
N SER A 184 15.80 0.77 -15.05
CA SER A 184 14.75 1.14 -14.10
C SER A 184 15.25 2.21 -13.12
N GLN A 185 16.42 2.04 -12.54
CA GLN A 185 17.04 3.03 -11.65
C GLN A 185 17.33 4.35 -12.37
N ARG A 186 17.88 4.27 -13.58
CA ARG A 186 18.16 5.45 -14.41
C ARG A 186 16.89 6.25 -14.73
N ARG A 187 15.80 5.57 -15.10
CA ARG A 187 14.49 6.20 -15.37
C ARG A 187 13.90 6.85 -14.14
N ALA A 188 13.93 6.17 -13.01
CA ALA A 188 13.41 6.70 -11.75
C ALA A 188 14.19 7.94 -11.30
N ALA A 189 15.54 7.91 -11.37
CA ALA A 189 16.39 9.05 -11.04
C ALA A 189 16.12 10.26 -11.98
N ALA A 190 15.97 10.02 -13.28
CA ALA A 190 15.66 11.05 -14.26
C ALA A 190 14.26 11.67 -14.00
N ALA A 191 13.26 10.86 -13.65
CA ALA A 191 11.91 11.32 -13.33
C ALA A 191 11.90 12.19 -12.07
N ILE A 192 12.65 11.81 -11.03
CA ILE A 192 12.82 12.61 -9.82
C ILE A 192 13.49 13.95 -10.15
N ALA A 193 14.60 13.93 -10.89
CA ALA A 193 15.32 15.15 -11.28
C ALA A 193 14.46 16.09 -12.13
N ALA A 194 13.61 15.54 -13.00
CA ALA A 194 12.65 16.29 -13.81
C ALA A 194 11.42 16.78 -13.02
N GLY A 195 11.26 16.34 -11.78
CA GLY A 195 10.14 16.74 -10.92
C GLY A 195 8.81 16.06 -11.24
N TYR A 196 8.79 14.97 -12.00
CA TYR A 196 7.55 14.30 -12.43
C TYR A 196 6.69 13.75 -11.27
N PHE A 197 7.28 13.55 -10.10
CA PHE A 197 6.55 13.04 -8.94
C PHE A 197 6.08 14.12 -7.96
N LYS A 198 6.47 15.39 -8.15
CA LYS A 198 6.16 16.49 -7.22
C LYS A 198 4.66 16.66 -6.98
N ASP A 199 3.87 16.58 -8.04
CA ASP A 199 2.42 16.73 -7.94
C ASP A 199 1.70 15.47 -7.47
N GLN A 200 2.39 14.32 -7.45
CA GLN A 200 1.82 13.04 -7.01
C GLN A 200 2.05 12.82 -5.51
N ILE A 201 3.25 13.13 -5.03
CA ILE A 201 3.69 12.83 -3.67
C ILE A 201 3.09 13.81 -2.67
N VAL A 202 2.59 13.27 -1.57
CA VAL A 202 2.18 14.00 -0.38
C VAL A 202 3.20 13.74 0.71
N PRO A 203 3.80 14.77 1.31
CA PRO A 203 4.74 14.59 2.41
C PRO A 203 4.10 13.88 3.60
N VAL A 204 4.86 12.97 4.21
CA VAL A 204 4.51 12.34 5.48
C VAL A 204 5.32 13.00 6.59
N GLU A 205 4.64 13.51 7.59
CA GLU A 205 5.28 14.06 8.78
C GLU A 205 5.74 12.95 9.71
N ILE A 206 7.03 12.94 10.02
CA ILE A 206 7.65 11.98 10.94
C ILE A 206 8.14 12.75 12.17
N ALA A 207 7.55 12.47 13.33
CA ALA A 207 8.03 12.99 14.58
C ALA A 207 9.37 12.34 14.97
N THR A 208 10.38 13.15 15.23
CA THR A 208 11.69 12.69 15.71
C THR A 208 12.05 13.39 17.01
N ARG A 209 13.09 12.91 17.71
CA ARG A 209 13.59 13.57 18.91
C ARG A 209 14.10 15.01 18.67
N LYS A 210 14.40 15.35 17.40
CA LYS A 210 14.92 16.67 17.01
C LYS A 210 13.85 17.56 16.35
N GLY A 211 12.60 17.13 16.31
CA GLY A 211 11.49 17.83 15.65
C GLY A 211 10.85 16.98 14.54
N THR A 212 9.95 17.59 13.79
CA THR A 212 9.26 16.94 12.67
C THR A 212 10.11 16.99 11.41
N VAL A 213 10.22 15.85 10.73
CA VAL A 213 10.85 15.70 9.42
C VAL A 213 9.78 15.36 8.39
N LEU A 214 9.87 15.96 7.21
CA LEU A 214 8.99 15.64 6.08
C LEU A 214 9.64 14.56 5.22
N PHE A 215 8.97 13.42 5.09
CA PHE A 215 9.35 12.36 4.17
C PHE A 215 8.57 12.53 2.86
N GLN A 216 9.29 12.82 1.77
CA GLN A 216 8.68 13.21 0.49
C GLN A 216 9.44 12.73 -0.75
N GLU A 217 10.42 11.84 -0.57
CA GLU A 217 11.20 11.27 -1.66
C GLU A 217 11.21 9.74 -1.58
N ASP A 218 11.14 9.06 -2.73
CA ASP A 218 11.19 7.61 -2.81
C ASP A 218 12.60 7.10 -2.45
N GLU A 219 12.73 6.31 -1.37
CA GLU A 219 14.02 5.89 -0.82
C GLU A 219 14.76 4.84 -1.66
N HIS A 220 14.06 4.12 -2.54
CA HIS A 220 14.64 2.99 -3.28
C HIS A 220 15.54 3.39 -4.45
N VAL A 221 15.49 4.64 -4.88
CA VAL A 221 16.18 5.07 -6.10
C VAL A 221 17.68 5.23 -5.87
N ARG A 222 18.48 4.51 -6.67
CA ARG A 222 19.93 4.50 -6.62
C ARG A 222 20.46 4.99 -7.96
N ALA A 223 20.67 6.28 -8.11
CA ALA A 223 21.12 6.91 -9.36
C ALA A 223 22.50 6.41 -9.87
N ALA A 224 23.33 5.87 -8.94
CA ALA A 224 24.67 5.36 -9.26
C ALA A 224 24.70 3.84 -9.54
N THR A 225 23.55 3.20 -9.81
CA THR A 225 23.51 1.78 -10.17
C THR A 225 24.14 1.55 -11.52
N THR A 226 25.10 0.60 -11.61
CA THR A 226 25.83 0.21 -12.83
C THR A 226 25.65 -1.28 -13.10
#